data_100af61d83fad5d65b02b2a9f0aee36e
#
_entry.id   100af61d83fad5d65b02b2a9f0aee36e
#
_cell.length_a   1.000
_cell.length_b   1.000
_cell.length_c   1.000
_cell.angle_alpha   90.00
_cell.angle_beta   90.00
_cell.angle_gamma   90.00
#
_symmetry.space_group_name_H-M   'P 1'
#
loop_
_entity.id
_entity.type
_entity.pdbx_description
1 polymer ?
#
loop_
_entity_poly.entity_id
_entity_poly.type
_entity_poly.pdbx_seq_one_letter_code
_entity_poly.pdbx_strand_id
1 'polypeptide(L)'
;MSTQSSNPTNTLTQAGRYLIVISAFLGWFFAGWHLGINSLAMGSAAKDLLRDTGQYEVMAVDRESAKALIEQDGTGDIDALAKAAAGNRLKTDSSSWFGYYVCALLFGGAAGGLVFGRIGDRFGRVKGMTAAICCYSAMSLLAYYVQAPWQLLVMRFLVCMGMGGMWPNGVALMSEVWSGVSRPLLAGVIGTAANIGIFVVASIGKYVREVTIDDWRWVMILGGAPIVLGILIPFIVPESPRWLAQKTGASDDEKKSSVGTAEIFQSALLPVTLIGILLK
;
A
#
# COMPACT_ATOMS: atom_id res chain seq x y z
N MET A 1 15.40 -50.11 -5.11
CA MET A 1 14.30 -49.50 -4.34
C MET A 1 14.43 -48.00 -4.46
N SER A 2 13.68 -47.42 -5.38
CA SER A 2 13.67 -45.95 -5.57
C SER A 2 12.79 -45.31 -4.48
N THR A 3 13.41 -44.64 -3.52
CA THR A 3 12.68 -43.79 -2.58
C THR A 3 12.06 -42.64 -3.37
N GLN A 4 10.76 -42.72 -3.63
CA GLN A 4 10.00 -41.58 -4.09
C GLN A 4 10.14 -40.47 -3.03
N SER A 5 10.90 -39.46 -3.35
CA SER A 5 10.92 -38.19 -2.63
C SER A 5 9.49 -37.65 -2.67
N SER A 6 8.77 -37.79 -1.57
CA SER A 6 7.42 -37.24 -1.41
C SER A 6 7.52 -35.70 -1.51
N ASN A 7 7.07 -35.16 -2.65
CA ASN A 7 7.04 -33.74 -2.89
C ASN A 7 6.19 -33.09 -1.78
N PRO A 8 6.73 -32.17 -0.94
CA PRO A 8 6.02 -31.61 0.22
C PRO A 8 4.73 -30.88 -0.14
N THR A 9 4.53 -30.56 -1.44
CA THR A 9 3.28 -29.98 -1.95
C THR A 9 2.09 -30.94 -1.91
N ASN A 10 2.34 -32.25 -1.73
CA ASN A 10 1.28 -33.28 -1.74
C ASN A 10 0.50 -33.37 -0.41
N THR A 11 0.85 -32.59 0.61
CA THR A 11 0.20 -32.61 1.93
C THR A 11 -1.00 -31.66 2.04
N LEU A 12 -1.16 -30.70 1.12
CA LEU A 12 -2.28 -29.76 1.11
C LEU A 12 -3.49 -30.32 0.36
N THR A 13 -4.66 -30.21 0.99
CA THR A 13 -5.93 -30.47 0.31
C THR A 13 -6.16 -29.50 -0.84
N GLN A 14 -6.93 -29.90 -1.85
CA GLN A 14 -7.32 -29.01 -2.96
C GLN A 14 -8.00 -27.73 -2.43
N ALA A 15 -8.89 -27.86 -1.43
CA ALA A 15 -9.53 -26.72 -0.79
C ALA A 15 -8.52 -25.75 -0.17
N GLY A 16 -7.48 -26.26 0.52
CA GLY A 16 -6.43 -25.43 1.10
C GLY A 16 -5.64 -24.65 0.04
N ARG A 17 -5.37 -25.25 -1.12
CA ARG A 17 -4.71 -24.57 -2.26
C ARG A 17 -5.54 -23.41 -2.81
N TYR A 18 -6.85 -23.61 -2.98
CA TYR A 18 -7.74 -22.53 -3.45
C TYR A 18 -7.91 -21.43 -2.40
N LEU A 19 -7.98 -21.77 -1.12
CA LEU A 19 -8.03 -20.77 -0.04
C LEU A 19 -6.81 -19.84 -0.06
N ILE A 20 -5.61 -20.39 -0.33
CA ILE A 20 -4.38 -19.61 -0.47
C ILE A 20 -4.50 -18.62 -1.65
N VAL A 21 -4.96 -19.11 -2.83
CA VAL A 21 -5.13 -18.25 -4.02
C VAL A 21 -6.13 -17.12 -3.73
N ILE A 22 -7.29 -17.46 -3.20
CA ILE A 22 -8.35 -16.50 -2.88
C ILE A 22 -7.86 -15.46 -1.88
N SER A 23 -7.17 -15.90 -0.83
CA SER A 23 -6.66 -14.98 0.19
C SER A 23 -5.56 -14.06 -0.33
N ALA A 24 -4.64 -14.57 -1.14
CA ALA A 24 -3.61 -13.76 -1.80
C ALA A 24 -4.23 -12.77 -2.79
N PHE A 25 -5.21 -13.21 -3.58
CA PHE A 25 -5.96 -12.36 -4.50
C PHE A 25 -6.71 -11.25 -3.77
N LEU A 26 -7.48 -11.58 -2.74
CA LEU A 26 -8.22 -10.60 -1.95
C LEU A 26 -7.29 -9.63 -1.21
N GLY A 27 -6.20 -10.12 -0.63
CA GLY A 27 -5.22 -9.26 0.03
C GLY A 27 -4.61 -8.24 -0.93
N TRP A 28 -4.32 -8.64 -2.18
CA TRP A 28 -3.80 -7.73 -3.19
C TRP A 28 -4.89 -6.87 -3.84
N PHE A 29 -6.11 -7.37 -3.95
CA PHE A 29 -7.29 -6.57 -4.33
C PHE A 29 -7.46 -5.38 -3.39
N PHE A 30 -7.40 -5.60 -2.08
CA PHE A 30 -7.51 -4.54 -1.11
C PHE A 30 -6.26 -3.63 -1.04
N ALA A 31 -5.09 -4.13 -1.41
CA ALA A 31 -3.93 -3.26 -1.63
C ALA A 31 -4.20 -2.28 -2.80
N GLY A 32 -4.72 -2.77 -3.93
CA GLY A 32 -5.17 -1.94 -5.05
C GLY A 32 -6.28 -0.95 -4.66
N TRP A 33 -7.22 -1.39 -3.82
CA TRP A 33 -8.23 -0.52 -3.21
C TRP A 33 -7.63 0.69 -2.50
N HIS A 34 -6.57 0.51 -1.72
CA HIS A 34 -5.86 1.60 -1.06
C HIS A 34 -5.09 2.51 -2.03
N LEU A 35 -4.60 1.97 -3.15
CA LEU A 35 -4.06 2.79 -4.24
C LEU A 35 -5.13 3.71 -4.82
N GLY A 36 -6.33 3.18 -5.06
CA GLY A 36 -7.49 3.95 -5.51
C GLY A 36 -7.94 5.00 -4.49
N ILE A 37 -7.94 4.68 -3.19
CA ILE A 37 -8.20 5.63 -2.10
C ILE A 37 -7.21 6.80 -2.15
N ASN A 38 -5.94 6.53 -2.41
CA ASN A 38 -4.94 7.59 -2.51
C ASN A 38 -5.28 8.61 -3.60
N SER A 39 -5.65 8.14 -4.78
CA SER A 39 -6.05 9.00 -5.90
C SER A 39 -7.38 9.71 -5.65
N LEU A 40 -8.33 9.06 -4.98
CA LEU A 40 -9.69 9.55 -4.80
C LEU A 40 -9.81 10.60 -3.69
N ALA A 41 -9.13 10.40 -2.55
CA ALA A 41 -9.41 11.15 -1.33
C ALA A 41 -8.27 12.06 -0.86
N MET A 42 -7.01 11.81 -1.23
CA MET A 42 -5.89 12.53 -0.62
C MET A 42 -5.81 14.01 -1.03
N GLY A 43 -6.27 14.36 -2.22
CA GLY A 43 -6.35 15.76 -2.64
C GLY A 43 -7.39 16.55 -1.84
N SER A 44 -8.55 15.97 -1.61
CA SER A 44 -9.62 16.53 -0.77
C SER A 44 -9.19 16.62 0.69
N ALA A 45 -8.59 15.54 1.21
CA ALA A 45 -8.06 15.49 2.57
C ALA A 45 -6.98 16.54 2.84
N ALA A 46 -6.06 16.76 1.90
CA ALA A 46 -5.04 17.79 2.03
C ALA A 46 -5.66 19.19 2.14
N LYS A 47 -6.67 19.50 1.32
CA LYS A 47 -7.36 20.78 1.35
C LYS A 47 -8.13 20.99 2.66
N ASP A 48 -8.87 19.99 3.11
CA ASP A 48 -9.62 20.03 4.37
C ASP A 48 -8.71 20.31 5.57
N LEU A 49 -7.68 19.46 5.73
CA LEU A 49 -6.73 19.56 6.84
C LEU A 49 -5.92 20.87 6.84
N LEU A 50 -5.66 21.45 5.66
CA LEU A 50 -4.99 22.74 5.56
C LEU A 50 -5.95 23.89 5.90
N ARG A 51 -7.23 23.81 5.50
CA ARG A 51 -8.24 24.82 5.87
C ARG A 51 -8.41 24.93 7.38
N ASP A 52 -8.43 23.80 8.07
CA ASP A 52 -8.59 23.74 9.53
C ASP A 52 -7.45 24.44 10.29
N THR A 53 -6.30 24.69 9.64
CA THR A 53 -5.19 25.42 10.26
C THR A 53 -5.43 26.93 10.37
N GLY A 54 -6.48 27.47 9.74
CA GLY A 54 -6.77 28.89 9.66
C GLY A 54 -5.78 29.71 8.82
N GLN A 55 -4.74 29.10 8.27
CA GLN A 55 -3.67 29.77 7.52
C GLN A 55 -4.09 30.22 6.11
N TYR A 56 -5.26 29.80 5.64
CA TYR A 56 -5.75 30.05 4.28
C TYR A 56 -6.98 30.95 4.24
N GLU A 57 -7.28 31.65 5.32
CA GLU A 57 -8.11 32.83 5.28
C GLU A 57 -7.36 33.93 4.56
N VAL A 58 -8.10 34.94 4.05
CA VAL A 58 -7.50 36.08 3.35
C VAL A 58 -6.54 36.83 4.28
N MET A 59 -5.25 36.74 4.00
CA MET A 59 -4.20 37.39 4.78
C MET A 59 -3.80 38.76 4.21
N ALA A 60 -3.00 39.50 4.97
CA ALA A 60 -2.44 40.77 4.51
C ALA A 60 -1.62 40.63 3.23
N VAL A 61 -0.87 39.50 3.09
CA VAL A 61 -0.08 39.19 1.88
C VAL A 61 -0.97 38.98 0.65
N ASP A 62 -2.15 38.44 0.80
CA ASP A 62 -3.08 38.23 -0.31
C ASP A 62 -3.68 39.55 -0.77
N ARG A 63 -3.97 40.46 0.16
CA ARG A 63 -4.42 41.85 -0.15
C ARG A 63 -3.33 42.67 -0.78
N GLU A 64 -2.08 42.54 -0.36
CA GLU A 64 -0.94 43.21 -0.96
C GLU A 64 -0.70 42.74 -2.40
N SER A 65 -0.76 41.41 -2.63
CA SER A 65 -0.69 40.84 -3.97
C SER A 65 -1.86 41.32 -4.87
N ALA A 66 -3.07 41.40 -4.32
CA ALA A 66 -4.23 41.92 -5.05
C ALA A 66 -4.07 43.40 -5.42
N LYS A 67 -3.54 44.25 -4.52
CA LYS A 67 -3.23 45.65 -4.81
C LYS A 67 -2.20 45.80 -5.92
N ALA A 68 -1.12 45.02 -5.88
CA ALA A 68 -0.08 45.03 -6.91
C ALA A 68 -0.63 44.66 -8.29
N LEU A 69 -1.58 43.71 -8.35
CA LEU A 69 -2.25 43.30 -9.60
C LEU A 69 -3.15 44.45 -10.14
N ILE A 70 -3.89 45.14 -9.27
CA ILE A 70 -4.74 46.26 -9.67
C ILE A 70 -3.90 47.47 -10.16
N GLU A 71 -2.76 47.74 -9.51
CA GLU A 71 -1.83 48.77 -9.95
C GLU A 71 -1.26 48.46 -11.35
N GLN A 72 -1.12 47.20 -11.72
CA GLN A 72 -0.61 46.76 -13.00
C GLN A 72 -1.69 46.77 -14.11
N ASP A 73 -2.92 46.32 -13.80
CA ASP A 73 -4.01 46.14 -14.79
C ASP A 73 -5.10 47.20 -14.73
N GLY A 74 -5.12 48.06 -13.70
CA GLY A 74 -6.02 49.23 -13.58
C GLY A 74 -7.48 48.93 -13.22
N THR A 75 -7.88 47.66 -13.08
CA THR A 75 -9.27 47.28 -12.78
C THR A 75 -9.34 46.03 -11.87
N GLY A 76 -10.23 46.04 -10.88
CA GLY A 76 -10.52 44.85 -10.06
C GLY A 76 -10.98 45.20 -8.64
N ASP A 77 -11.62 44.23 -8.01
CA ASP A 77 -11.98 44.28 -6.60
C ASP A 77 -10.88 43.60 -5.76
N ILE A 78 -10.30 44.36 -4.81
CA ILE A 78 -9.23 43.91 -3.93
C ILE A 78 -9.65 42.65 -3.16
N ASP A 79 -10.87 42.63 -2.64
CA ASP A 79 -11.33 41.48 -1.82
C ASP A 79 -11.57 40.25 -2.68
N ALA A 80 -12.05 40.38 -3.91
CA ALA A 80 -12.19 39.29 -4.85
C ALA A 80 -10.84 38.72 -5.27
N LEU A 81 -9.88 39.55 -5.60
CA LEU A 81 -8.52 39.14 -5.99
C LEU A 81 -7.74 38.54 -4.81
N ALA A 82 -7.87 39.09 -3.61
CA ALA A 82 -7.25 38.53 -2.40
C ALA A 82 -7.80 37.14 -2.07
N LYS A 83 -9.11 36.95 -2.24
CA LYS A 83 -9.75 35.63 -2.08
C LYS A 83 -9.27 34.63 -3.12
N ALA A 84 -9.07 35.06 -4.36
CA ALA A 84 -8.51 34.22 -5.41
C ALA A 84 -7.04 33.86 -5.12
N ALA A 85 -6.23 34.77 -4.60
CA ALA A 85 -4.85 34.54 -4.20
C ALA A 85 -4.74 33.53 -3.05
N ALA A 86 -5.57 33.68 -2.02
CA ALA A 86 -5.66 32.73 -0.91
C ALA A 86 -6.07 31.32 -1.40
N GLY A 87 -7.04 31.24 -2.32
CA GLY A 87 -7.45 30.00 -2.97
C GLY A 87 -6.35 29.33 -3.79
N ASN A 88 -5.55 30.11 -4.51
CA ASN A 88 -4.42 29.62 -5.27
C ASN A 88 -3.30 29.10 -4.35
N ARG A 89 -3.04 29.78 -3.24
CA ARG A 89 -2.10 29.33 -2.21
C ARG A 89 -2.52 27.98 -1.61
N LEU A 90 -3.79 27.85 -1.20
CA LEU A 90 -4.34 26.57 -0.72
C LEU A 90 -4.21 25.46 -1.77
N LYS A 91 -4.49 25.77 -3.05
CA LYS A 91 -4.36 24.81 -4.16
C LYS A 91 -2.91 24.35 -4.32
N THR A 92 -1.94 25.26 -4.28
CA THR A 92 -0.51 24.94 -4.41
C THR A 92 -0.04 24.07 -3.28
N ASP A 93 -0.34 24.43 -2.03
CA ASP A 93 0.10 23.72 -0.85
C ASP A 93 -0.58 22.34 -0.75
N SER A 94 -1.88 22.25 -1.07
CA SER A 94 -2.56 20.95 -1.11
C SER A 94 -1.99 20.01 -2.18
N SER A 95 -1.53 20.55 -3.31
CA SER A 95 -0.85 19.77 -4.35
C SER A 95 0.52 19.27 -3.87
N SER A 96 1.25 20.07 -3.11
CA SER A 96 2.52 19.66 -2.48
C SER A 96 2.32 18.54 -1.46
N TRP A 97 1.30 18.66 -0.61
CA TRP A 97 0.94 17.59 0.34
C TRP A 97 0.50 16.32 -0.37
N PHE A 98 -0.26 16.42 -1.46
CA PHE A 98 -0.58 15.25 -2.28
C PHE A 98 0.68 14.56 -2.80
N GLY A 99 1.67 15.34 -3.26
CA GLY A 99 2.98 14.80 -3.65
C GLY A 99 3.68 14.05 -2.51
N TYR A 100 3.66 14.59 -1.28
CA TYR A 100 4.21 13.90 -0.11
C TYR A 100 3.48 12.59 0.21
N TYR A 101 2.16 12.54 0.05
CA TYR A 101 1.40 11.29 0.22
C TYR A 101 1.78 10.25 -0.83
N VAL A 102 2.08 10.66 -2.07
CA VAL A 102 2.61 9.75 -3.11
C VAL A 102 4.01 9.27 -2.75
N CYS A 103 4.89 10.13 -2.24
CA CYS A 103 6.20 9.72 -1.73
C CYS A 103 6.06 8.70 -0.57
N ALA A 104 5.14 8.95 0.37
CA ALA A 104 4.84 8.02 1.45
C ALA A 104 4.40 6.65 0.94
N LEU A 105 3.63 6.61 -0.17
CA LEU A 105 3.23 5.36 -0.82
C LEU A 105 4.45 4.57 -1.32
N LEU A 106 5.37 5.23 -2.00
CA LEU A 106 6.55 4.57 -2.57
C LEU A 106 7.50 4.06 -1.48
N PHE A 107 7.88 4.94 -0.55
CA PHE A 107 8.81 4.59 0.54
C PHE A 107 8.18 3.62 1.54
N GLY A 108 6.90 3.79 1.87
CA GLY A 108 6.17 2.87 2.71
C GLY A 108 6.09 1.48 2.10
N GLY A 109 5.76 1.39 0.80
CA GLY A 109 5.74 0.13 0.06
C GLY A 109 7.09 -0.60 0.07
N ALA A 110 8.18 0.12 -0.18
CA ALA A 110 9.54 -0.45 -0.14
C ALA A 110 9.90 -0.96 1.28
N ALA A 111 9.65 -0.14 2.32
CA ALA A 111 9.89 -0.52 3.71
C ALA A 111 9.04 -1.75 4.11
N GLY A 112 7.79 -1.78 3.67
CA GLY A 112 6.86 -2.86 3.94
C GLY A 112 7.27 -4.20 3.34
N GLY A 113 7.76 -4.18 2.11
CA GLY A 113 8.30 -5.38 1.46
C GLY A 113 9.44 -6.00 2.27
N LEU A 114 10.33 -5.18 2.84
CA LEU A 114 11.44 -5.63 3.68
C LEU A 114 10.95 -6.11 5.06
N VAL A 115 10.11 -5.34 5.73
CA VAL A 115 9.65 -5.64 7.11
C VAL A 115 8.74 -6.86 7.12
N PHE A 116 7.66 -6.84 6.34
CA PHE A 116 6.70 -7.95 6.32
C PHE A 116 7.21 -9.15 5.54
N GLY A 117 8.13 -8.96 4.59
CA GLY A 117 8.87 -10.06 3.98
C GLY A 117 9.65 -10.85 5.03
N ARG A 118 10.43 -10.17 5.88
CA ARG A 118 11.15 -10.80 7.00
C ARG A 118 10.20 -11.45 8.02
N ILE A 119 9.06 -10.84 8.31
CA ILE A 119 8.05 -11.45 9.18
C ILE A 119 7.55 -12.75 8.56
N GLY A 120 7.24 -12.76 7.26
CA GLY A 120 6.82 -13.96 6.54
C GLY A 120 7.89 -15.06 6.48
N ASP A 121 9.16 -14.69 6.29
CA ASP A 121 10.28 -15.65 6.32
C ASP A 121 10.45 -16.29 7.70
N ARG A 122 10.35 -15.49 8.75
CA ARG A 122 10.63 -15.94 10.14
C ARG A 122 9.44 -16.65 10.79
N PHE A 123 8.24 -16.13 10.61
CA PHE A 123 7.04 -16.56 11.35
C PHE A 123 6.04 -17.34 10.49
N GLY A 124 6.20 -17.34 9.17
CA GLY A 124 5.33 -17.99 8.19
C GLY A 124 4.69 -17.00 7.23
N ARG A 125 4.49 -17.46 5.99
CA ARG A 125 3.95 -16.63 4.89
C ARG A 125 2.54 -16.11 5.17
N VAL A 126 1.70 -16.98 5.72
CA VAL A 126 0.31 -16.62 6.11
C VAL A 126 0.31 -15.58 7.21
N LYS A 127 1.18 -15.71 8.21
CA LYS A 127 1.29 -14.72 9.29
C LYS A 127 1.83 -13.38 8.79
N GLY A 128 2.82 -13.39 7.89
CA GLY A 128 3.34 -12.19 7.24
C GLY A 128 2.26 -11.46 6.45
N MET A 129 1.47 -12.19 5.66
CA MET A 129 0.34 -11.67 4.91
C MET A 129 -0.75 -11.10 5.83
N THR A 130 -1.12 -11.82 6.88
CA THR A 130 -2.07 -11.37 7.92
C THR A 130 -1.64 -10.06 8.55
N ALA A 131 -0.39 -9.99 9.01
CA ALA A 131 0.15 -8.78 9.65
C ALA A 131 0.14 -7.57 8.69
N ALA A 132 0.46 -7.80 7.41
CA ALA A 132 0.42 -6.78 6.37
C ALA A 132 -1.00 -6.27 6.14
N ILE A 133 -2.00 -7.16 6.02
CA ILE A 133 -3.41 -6.79 5.85
C ILE A 133 -3.93 -6.04 7.07
N CYS A 134 -3.66 -6.53 8.27
CA CYS A 134 -4.05 -5.85 9.51
C CYS A 134 -3.40 -4.46 9.61
N CYS A 135 -2.14 -4.31 9.22
CA CYS A 135 -1.44 -3.04 9.24
C CYS A 135 -2.13 -2.01 8.34
N TYR A 136 -2.32 -2.28 7.05
CA TYR A 136 -2.91 -1.29 6.17
C TYR A 136 -4.38 -0.98 6.52
N SER A 137 -5.13 -1.97 7.00
CA SER A 137 -6.53 -1.78 7.40
C SER A 137 -6.65 -0.94 8.67
N ALA A 138 -5.90 -1.29 9.72
CA ALA A 138 -5.93 -0.58 10.99
C ALA A 138 -5.45 0.87 10.85
N MET A 139 -4.36 1.09 10.11
CA MET A 139 -3.84 2.45 9.87
C MET A 139 -4.80 3.29 9.03
N SER A 140 -5.57 2.68 8.13
CA SER A 140 -6.63 3.37 7.41
C SER A 140 -7.77 3.80 8.34
N LEU A 141 -8.21 2.93 9.25
CA LEU A 141 -9.22 3.31 10.26
C LEU A 141 -8.73 4.45 11.17
N LEU A 142 -7.47 4.39 11.61
CA LEU A 142 -6.89 5.45 12.42
C LEU A 142 -6.76 6.77 11.65
N ALA A 143 -6.57 6.72 10.34
CA ALA A 143 -6.53 7.91 9.49
C ALA A 143 -7.86 8.69 9.45
N TYR A 144 -8.97 8.10 9.90
CA TYR A 144 -10.24 8.81 10.08
C TYR A 144 -10.14 9.96 11.09
N TYR A 145 -9.33 9.80 12.13
CA TYR A 145 -9.22 10.73 13.26
C TYR A 145 -8.13 11.79 13.09
N VAL A 146 -7.42 11.81 11.98
CA VAL A 146 -6.34 12.80 11.77
C VAL A 146 -6.88 14.21 11.66
N GLN A 147 -6.14 15.17 12.19
CA GLN A 147 -6.48 16.58 12.25
C GLN A 147 -5.42 17.48 11.57
N ALA A 148 -4.31 16.91 11.12
CA ALA A 148 -3.24 17.66 10.47
C ALA A 148 -2.66 16.88 9.28
N PRO A 149 -2.17 17.58 8.23
CA PRO A 149 -1.62 16.93 7.04
C PRO A 149 -0.46 15.97 7.33
N TRP A 150 0.42 16.32 8.28
CA TRP A 150 1.55 15.47 8.66
C TRP A 150 1.11 14.17 9.35
N GLN A 151 0.01 14.19 10.13
CA GLN A 151 -0.54 12.97 10.73
C GLN A 151 -1.05 12.03 9.64
N LEU A 152 -1.75 12.58 8.64
CA LEU A 152 -2.19 11.79 7.49
C LEU A 152 -1.00 11.22 6.72
N LEU A 153 0.09 11.97 6.56
CA LEU A 153 1.32 11.49 5.93
C LEU A 153 1.87 10.25 6.62
N VAL A 154 1.97 10.27 7.96
CA VAL A 154 2.42 9.12 8.75
C VAL A 154 1.48 7.92 8.58
N MET A 155 0.16 8.16 8.66
CA MET A 155 -0.82 7.09 8.45
C MET A 155 -0.71 6.50 7.04
N ARG A 156 -0.55 7.33 6.00
CA ARG A 156 -0.37 6.85 4.62
C ARG A 156 0.91 6.04 4.43
N PHE A 157 2.03 6.46 5.05
CA PHE A 157 3.25 5.68 5.05
C PHE A 157 3.03 4.29 5.65
N LEU A 158 2.36 4.19 6.81
CA LEU A 158 2.09 2.92 7.48
C LEU A 158 1.09 2.04 6.70
N VAL A 159 0.05 2.63 6.11
CA VAL A 159 -0.86 1.93 5.19
C VAL A 159 -0.05 1.32 4.03
N CYS A 160 0.80 2.14 3.39
CA CYS A 160 1.58 1.68 2.24
C CYS A 160 2.62 0.65 2.63
N MET A 161 3.15 0.73 3.85
CA MET A 161 4.03 -0.31 4.41
C MET A 161 3.30 -1.66 4.52
N GLY A 162 2.06 -1.69 5.00
CA GLY A 162 1.24 -2.90 4.99
C GLY A 162 1.01 -3.43 3.55
N MET A 163 0.66 -2.54 2.62
CA MET A 163 0.44 -2.93 1.21
C MET A 163 1.69 -3.55 0.59
N GLY A 164 2.86 -2.91 0.77
CA GLY A 164 4.15 -3.41 0.25
C GLY A 164 4.51 -4.79 0.80
N GLY A 165 4.11 -5.09 2.04
CA GLY A 165 4.34 -6.39 2.67
C GLY A 165 3.44 -7.51 2.14
N MET A 166 2.29 -7.18 1.56
CA MET A 166 1.37 -8.17 1.02
C MET A 166 1.95 -8.89 -0.21
N TRP A 167 2.61 -8.15 -1.11
CA TRP A 167 3.12 -8.69 -2.37
C TRP A 167 4.11 -9.85 -2.19
N PRO A 168 5.24 -9.70 -1.45
CA PRO A 168 6.23 -10.77 -1.32
C PRO A 168 5.63 -12.01 -0.64
N ASN A 169 4.79 -11.85 0.39
CA ASN A 169 4.19 -12.96 1.10
C ASN A 169 3.15 -13.69 0.25
N GLY A 170 2.29 -12.97 -0.47
CA GLY A 170 1.27 -13.55 -1.33
C GLY A 170 1.87 -14.32 -2.52
N VAL A 171 2.82 -13.72 -3.22
CA VAL A 171 3.50 -14.35 -4.37
C VAL A 171 4.32 -15.56 -3.93
N ALA A 172 5.06 -15.47 -2.82
CA ALA A 172 5.82 -16.58 -2.28
C ALA A 172 4.90 -17.75 -1.93
N LEU A 173 3.86 -17.48 -1.14
CA LEU A 173 2.89 -18.52 -0.72
C LEU A 173 2.24 -19.22 -1.92
N MET A 174 1.79 -18.45 -2.93
CA MET A 174 1.22 -19.03 -4.14
C MET A 174 2.23 -19.88 -4.93
N SER A 175 3.45 -19.38 -5.13
CA SER A 175 4.49 -20.08 -5.90
C SER A 175 4.96 -21.37 -5.21
N GLU A 176 4.92 -21.41 -3.88
CA GLU A 176 5.27 -22.58 -3.09
C GLU A 176 4.20 -23.70 -3.15
N VAL A 177 2.94 -23.31 -3.30
CA VAL A 177 1.79 -24.23 -3.34
C VAL A 177 1.47 -24.69 -4.78
N TRP A 178 1.67 -23.81 -5.75
CA TRP A 178 1.39 -24.07 -7.17
C TRP A 178 2.70 -24.20 -7.98
N SER A 179 3.58 -25.08 -7.54
CA SER A 179 4.91 -25.29 -8.14
C SER A 179 4.88 -25.72 -9.62
N GLY A 180 3.78 -26.30 -10.09
CA GLY A 180 3.56 -26.67 -11.50
C GLY A 180 3.10 -25.52 -12.40
N VAL A 181 2.81 -24.33 -11.85
CA VAL A 181 2.36 -23.15 -12.59
C VAL A 181 3.49 -22.14 -12.67
N SER A 182 3.65 -21.50 -13.83
CA SER A 182 4.73 -20.52 -13.99
C SER A 182 4.56 -19.33 -13.03
N ARG A 183 5.65 -18.89 -12.40
CA ARG A 183 5.64 -17.74 -11.47
C ARG A 183 5.10 -16.45 -12.11
N PRO A 184 5.43 -16.10 -13.38
CA PRO A 184 4.86 -14.95 -14.05
C PRO A 184 3.33 -15.00 -14.16
N LEU A 185 2.75 -16.18 -14.43
CA LEU A 185 1.29 -16.33 -14.50
C LEU A 185 0.64 -16.09 -13.13
N LEU A 186 1.20 -16.66 -12.06
CA LEU A 186 0.71 -16.43 -10.69
C LEU A 186 0.80 -14.96 -10.29
N ALA A 187 1.92 -14.30 -10.60
CA ALA A 187 2.10 -12.88 -10.35
C ALA A 187 1.12 -12.02 -11.17
N GLY A 188 0.84 -12.39 -12.41
CA GLY A 188 -0.16 -11.74 -13.25
C GLY A 188 -1.57 -11.82 -12.69
N VAL A 189 -1.98 -13.00 -12.21
CA VAL A 189 -3.29 -13.19 -11.57
C VAL A 189 -3.42 -12.31 -10.32
N ILE A 190 -2.41 -12.31 -9.44
CA ILE A 190 -2.43 -11.44 -8.26
C ILE A 190 -2.42 -9.96 -8.68
N GLY A 191 -1.58 -9.59 -9.65
CA GLY A 191 -1.49 -8.21 -10.15
C GLY A 191 -2.81 -7.68 -10.69
N THR A 192 -3.60 -8.53 -11.36
CA THR A 192 -4.95 -8.17 -11.85
C THR A 192 -5.88 -7.79 -10.70
N ALA A 193 -5.77 -8.43 -9.53
CA ALA A 193 -6.59 -8.13 -8.38
C ALA A 193 -6.48 -6.67 -7.92
N ALA A 194 -5.27 -6.10 -7.94
CA ALA A 194 -5.07 -4.70 -7.56
C ALA A 194 -5.81 -3.73 -8.50
N ASN A 195 -5.75 -3.98 -9.82
CA ASN A 195 -6.45 -3.15 -10.79
C ASN A 195 -7.98 -3.20 -10.60
N ILE A 196 -8.51 -4.38 -10.29
CA ILE A 196 -9.93 -4.53 -9.94
C ILE A 196 -10.25 -3.74 -8.67
N GLY A 197 -9.39 -3.79 -7.64
CA GLY A 197 -9.55 -3.02 -6.41
C GLY A 197 -9.59 -1.50 -6.65
N ILE A 198 -8.67 -0.99 -7.46
CA ILE A 198 -8.64 0.43 -7.88
C ILE A 198 -9.97 0.80 -8.57
N PHE A 199 -10.39 -0.02 -9.54
CA PHE A 199 -11.60 0.24 -10.30
C PHE A 199 -12.85 0.24 -9.41
N VAL A 200 -12.98 -0.70 -8.49
CA VAL A 200 -14.15 -0.80 -7.60
C VAL A 200 -14.24 0.40 -6.68
N VAL A 201 -13.14 0.80 -6.02
CA VAL A 201 -13.18 1.97 -5.12
C VAL A 201 -13.42 3.28 -5.88
N ALA A 202 -12.86 3.43 -7.07
CA ALA A 202 -13.13 4.59 -7.92
C ALA A 202 -14.60 4.64 -8.36
N SER A 203 -15.20 3.48 -8.65
CA SER A 203 -16.63 3.37 -8.97
C SER A 203 -17.51 3.72 -7.78
N ILE A 204 -17.16 3.30 -6.57
CA ILE A 204 -17.88 3.69 -5.35
C ILE A 204 -17.82 5.20 -5.18
N GLY A 205 -16.65 5.82 -5.31
CA GLY A 205 -16.49 7.27 -5.19
C GLY A 205 -17.26 8.06 -6.25
N LYS A 206 -17.48 7.48 -7.43
CA LYS A 206 -18.19 8.14 -8.52
C LYS A 206 -19.72 7.94 -8.46
N TYR A 207 -20.18 6.73 -8.17
CA TYR A 207 -21.58 6.33 -8.37
C TYR A 207 -22.36 6.14 -7.08
N VAL A 208 -21.70 5.92 -5.94
CA VAL A 208 -22.35 5.66 -4.64
C VAL A 208 -22.28 6.88 -3.74
N ARG A 209 -21.09 7.44 -3.54
CA ARG A 209 -20.87 8.62 -2.69
C ARG A 209 -19.66 9.40 -3.17
N GLU A 210 -19.89 10.64 -3.58
CA GLU A 210 -18.83 11.53 -4.02
C GLU A 210 -17.88 11.88 -2.85
N VAL A 211 -16.59 11.99 -3.15
CA VAL A 211 -15.58 12.43 -2.19
C VAL A 211 -15.40 13.94 -2.33
N THR A 212 -15.89 14.67 -1.34
CA THR A 212 -15.75 16.12 -1.26
C THR A 212 -14.63 16.52 -0.31
N ILE A 213 -14.34 17.83 -0.24
CA ILE A 213 -13.35 18.38 0.69
C ILE A 213 -13.80 18.16 2.14
N ASP A 214 -15.08 18.33 2.41
CA ASP A 214 -15.63 18.24 3.78
C ASP A 214 -16.01 16.81 4.19
N ASP A 215 -16.07 15.88 3.23
CA ASP A 215 -16.57 14.51 3.45
C ASP A 215 -15.68 13.43 2.79
N TRP A 216 -14.39 13.46 3.06
CA TRP A 216 -13.43 12.45 2.57
C TRP A 216 -13.18 11.32 3.59
N ARG A 217 -13.45 11.57 4.87
CA ARG A 217 -13.10 10.66 5.97
C ARG A 217 -13.78 9.30 5.89
N TRP A 218 -14.99 9.21 5.30
CA TRP A 218 -15.69 7.94 5.13
C TRP A 218 -14.89 6.92 4.30
N VAL A 219 -14.07 7.41 3.37
CA VAL A 219 -13.21 6.54 2.54
C VAL A 219 -12.14 5.85 3.39
N MET A 220 -11.72 6.47 4.50
CA MET A 220 -10.77 5.87 5.46
C MET A 220 -11.40 4.68 6.19
N ILE A 221 -12.68 4.78 6.55
CA ILE A 221 -13.43 3.65 7.14
C ILE A 221 -13.55 2.52 6.12
N LEU A 222 -13.87 2.86 4.87
CA LEU A 222 -13.95 1.89 3.78
C LEU A 222 -12.60 1.18 3.54
N GLY A 223 -11.49 1.91 3.68
CA GLY A 223 -10.14 1.35 3.66
C GLY A 223 -9.84 0.40 4.83
N GLY A 224 -10.59 0.50 5.91
CA GLY A 224 -10.49 -0.42 7.06
C GLY A 224 -11.22 -1.75 6.88
N ALA A 225 -12.12 -1.87 5.92
CA ALA A 225 -12.92 -3.09 5.71
C ALA A 225 -12.10 -4.39 5.62
N PRO A 226 -10.90 -4.42 4.98
CA PRO A 226 -10.08 -5.62 4.89
C PRO A 226 -9.57 -6.17 6.22
N ILE A 227 -9.75 -5.47 7.35
CA ILE A 227 -9.32 -5.96 8.66
C ILE A 227 -10.02 -7.30 9.00
N VAL A 228 -11.26 -7.46 8.55
CA VAL A 228 -11.99 -8.72 8.72
C VAL A 228 -11.28 -9.87 8.02
N LEU A 229 -10.81 -9.62 6.78
CA LEU A 229 -10.01 -10.61 6.04
C LEU A 229 -8.71 -10.92 6.78
N GLY A 230 -7.99 -9.89 7.26
CA GLY A 230 -6.76 -10.05 8.04
C GLY A 230 -6.96 -10.90 9.29
N ILE A 231 -8.07 -10.75 9.99
CA ILE A 231 -8.39 -11.55 11.19
C ILE A 231 -8.74 -12.99 10.80
N LEU A 232 -9.45 -13.23 9.70
CA LEU A 232 -9.91 -14.56 9.32
C LEU A 232 -8.81 -15.44 8.71
N ILE A 233 -7.89 -14.85 7.96
CA ILE A 233 -6.82 -15.57 7.23
C ILE A 233 -6.06 -16.57 8.11
N PRO A 234 -5.54 -16.24 9.30
CA PRO A 234 -4.73 -17.15 10.08
C PRO A 234 -5.49 -18.41 10.59
N PHE A 235 -6.82 -18.35 10.59
CA PHE A 235 -7.67 -19.47 11.03
C PHE A 235 -8.11 -20.37 9.86
N ILE A 236 -8.15 -19.86 8.64
CA ILE A 236 -8.75 -20.52 7.49
C ILE A 236 -7.67 -20.99 6.50
N VAL A 237 -6.58 -20.22 6.36
CA VAL A 237 -5.56 -20.43 5.34
C VAL A 237 -4.43 -21.28 5.90
N PRO A 238 -4.13 -22.44 5.29
CA PRO A 238 -3.01 -23.27 5.72
C PRO A 238 -1.67 -22.59 5.43
N GLU A 239 -0.69 -22.79 6.31
CA GLU A 239 0.66 -22.25 6.13
C GLU A 239 1.40 -22.98 5.00
N SER A 240 2.45 -22.35 4.46
CA SER A 240 3.29 -22.91 3.42
C SER A 240 3.91 -24.25 3.83
N PRO A 241 3.72 -25.34 3.04
CA PRO A 241 4.37 -26.61 3.29
C PRO A 241 5.89 -26.51 3.25
N ARG A 242 6.43 -25.68 2.37
CA ARG A 242 7.88 -25.47 2.25
C ARG A 242 8.44 -24.79 3.49
N TRP A 243 7.77 -23.76 4.00
CA TRP A 243 8.17 -23.08 5.23
C TRP A 243 8.10 -24.02 6.43
N LEU A 244 7.06 -24.86 6.52
CA LEU A 244 6.92 -25.87 7.58
C LEU A 244 8.04 -26.89 7.52
N ALA A 245 8.39 -27.39 6.34
CA ALA A 245 9.49 -28.34 6.15
C ALA A 245 10.86 -27.76 6.56
N GLN A 246 11.13 -26.50 6.21
CA GLN A 246 12.34 -25.81 6.65
C GLN A 246 12.42 -25.64 8.17
N LYS A 247 11.30 -25.38 8.82
CA LYS A 247 11.25 -25.19 10.28
C LYS A 247 11.43 -26.51 11.04
N THR A 248 11.00 -27.64 10.49
CA THR A 248 11.12 -28.96 11.12
C THR A 248 12.46 -29.66 10.86
N GLY A 249 13.39 -28.99 10.16
CA GLY A 249 14.72 -29.56 9.85
C GLY A 249 14.70 -30.67 8.79
N ALA A 250 13.57 -30.89 8.13
CA ALA A 250 13.42 -31.93 7.10
C ALA A 250 14.13 -31.61 5.77
N SER A 251 14.80 -30.46 5.67
CA SER A 251 15.51 -30.00 4.45
C SER A 251 16.91 -29.46 4.75
N ASP A 252 17.79 -30.33 5.31
CA ASP A 252 19.20 -29.93 5.56
C ASP A 252 19.98 -29.63 4.27
N ASP A 253 19.55 -30.16 3.13
CA ASP A 253 20.22 -29.93 1.83
C ASP A 253 19.91 -28.55 1.21
N GLU A 254 18.81 -27.89 1.54
CA GLU A 254 18.48 -26.56 1.01
C GLU A 254 19.10 -25.40 1.81
N LYS A 255 19.57 -25.62 3.03
CA LYS A 255 20.26 -24.59 3.82
C LYS A 255 21.57 -24.11 3.17
N LYS A 256 22.14 -24.88 2.28
CA LYS A 256 23.38 -24.54 1.55
C LYS A 256 23.17 -23.58 0.38
N SER A 257 21.94 -23.31 -0.06
CA SER A 257 21.65 -22.47 -1.23
C SER A 257 20.95 -21.14 -0.92
N SER A 258 20.66 -20.82 0.34
CA SER A 258 20.08 -19.52 0.68
C SER A 258 21.19 -18.45 0.77
N VAL A 259 21.35 -17.72 -0.32
CA VAL A 259 22.18 -16.50 -0.32
C VAL A 259 21.65 -15.54 0.75
N GLY A 260 22.44 -15.29 1.79
CA GLY A 260 22.05 -14.36 2.85
C GLY A 260 21.90 -12.95 2.28
N THR A 261 21.00 -12.16 2.85
CA THR A 261 20.78 -10.77 2.40
C THR A 261 22.10 -9.96 2.42
N ALA A 262 23.05 -10.31 3.29
CA ALA A 262 24.37 -9.69 3.34
C ALA A 262 25.25 -10.06 2.13
N GLU A 263 25.08 -11.24 1.54
CA GLU A 263 25.84 -11.69 0.38
C GLU A 263 25.47 -10.94 -0.91
N ILE A 264 24.23 -10.45 -1.00
CA ILE A 264 23.75 -9.63 -2.12
C ILE A 264 24.54 -8.32 -2.24
N PHE A 265 25.03 -7.81 -1.10
CA PHE A 265 25.85 -6.59 -1.02
C PHE A 265 27.37 -6.86 -0.97
N GLN A 266 27.82 -8.10 -1.17
CA GLN A 266 29.24 -8.40 -1.31
C GLN A 266 29.77 -7.88 -2.64
N SER A 267 31.04 -7.55 -2.66
CA SER A 267 31.73 -6.87 -3.78
C SER A 267 31.55 -7.51 -5.16
N ALA A 268 31.35 -8.83 -5.22
CA ALA A 268 31.16 -9.56 -6.48
C ALA A 268 29.71 -9.43 -7.04
N LEU A 269 28.69 -9.31 -6.17
CA LEU A 269 27.29 -9.24 -6.56
C LEU A 269 26.72 -7.81 -6.57
N LEU A 270 27.42 -6.87 -5.93
CA LEU A 270 27.00 -5.48 -5.83
C LEU A 270 26.65 -4.83 -7.19
N PRO A 271 27.47 -4.96 -8.24
CA PRO A 271 27.15 -4.36 -9.55
C PRO A 271 25.86 -4.93 -10.16
N VAL A 272 25.68 -6.24 -10.07
CA VAL A 272 24.49 -6.93 -10.61
C VAL A 272 23.23 -6.51 -9.82
N THR A 273 23.36 -6.38 -8.51
CA THR A 273 22.28 -5.93 -7.63
C THR A 273 21.91 -4.47 -7.92
N LEU A 274 22.89 -3.58 -8.07
CA LEU A 274 22.67 -2.17 -8.41
C LEU A 274 22.06 -2.00 -9.80
N ILE A 275 22.55 -2.75 -10.81
CA ILE A 275 21.97 -2.75 -12.16
C ILE A 275 20.52 -3.25 -12.11
N GLY A 276 20.23 -4.32 -11.36
CA GLY A 276 18.88 -4.84 -11.19
C GLY A 276 17.92 -3.87 -10.50
N ILE A 277 18.43 -3.00 -9.61
CA ILE A 277 17.65 -1.94 -8.95
C ILE A 277 17.41 -0.76 -9.92
N LEU A 278 18.39 -0.41 -10.76
CA LEU A 278 18.31 0.71 -11.70
C LEU A 278 17.47 0.41 -12.95
N LEU A 279 17.37 -0.86 -13.35
CA LEU A 279 16.61 -1.29 -14.53
C LEU A 279 15.11 -1.60 -14.22
N LYS A 280 14.66 -1.38 -13.00
CA LYS A 280 13.30 -1.63 -12.53
C LYS A 280 12.53 -0.34 -12.30
#